data_2c07fd647aa489b7035b753eff6d566f
#
_entry.id   2c07fd647aa489b7035b753eff6d566f
#
_cell.length_a   1.000
_cell.length_b   1.000
_cell.length_c   1.000
_cell.angle_alpha   90.00
_cell.angle_beta   90.00
_cell.angle_gamma   90.00
#
_symmetry.space_group_name_H-M   'P 1'
#
loop_
_entity.id
_entity.type
_entity.pdbx_description
1 polymer ?
#
loop_
_entity_poly.entity_id
_entity_poly.type
_entity_poly.pdbx_seq_one_letter_code
_entity_poly.pdbx_strand_id
1 'polypeptide(L)'
;MEELIEEYNELLRERETAIAAGIAAALDRYFKNLQTRILTELQSDLSLLEGTAARELELIPHLLPDESDELLQTFQDLLQQSTTTGLALAAELSKPVVSSPVAVTIPKAAVASQARVARRYLEEHSRAFSVAAAGIIAQSLAEQRGITAILKDLKKKLKTLKVRSEVVVRTESLKAAGNAATSFYAQNNIKLVVYYATADDRTCAFCIAYAGKVFKLGAVHVPRHPNCRCYLAPYSNDPFGKKEIGR
;
A
#
# COMPACT_ATOMS: atom_id res chain seq x y z
N MET A 1 -16.17 -20.02 -16.02
CA MET A 1 -15.78 -19.76 -14.63
C MET A 1 -14.27 -19.61 -14.51
N GLU A 2 -13.47 -20.53 -15.01
CA GLU A 2 -12.01 -20.34 -15.12
C GLU A 2 -11.69 -19.07 -15.95
N GLU A 3 -12.39 -18.90 -17.06
CA GLU A 3 -12.29 -17.70 -17.92
C GLU A 3 -12.66 -16.41 -17.16
N LEU A 4 -13.69 -16.42 -16.32
CA LEU A 4 -14.09 -15.27 -15.49
C LEU A 4 -13.06 -14.97 -14.40
N ILE A 5 -12.42 -16.00 -13.82
CA ILE A 5 -11.36 -15.85 -12.84
C ILE A 5 -10.09 -15.33 -13.51
N GLU A 6 -9.81 -15.75 -14.73
CA GLU A 6 -8.66 -15.29 -15.52
C GLU A 6 -8.83 -13.84 -15.95
N GLU A 7 -9.99 -13.47 -16.48
CA GLU A 7 -10.39 -12.09 -16.77
C GLU A 7 -10.34 -11.20 -15.53
N TYR A 8 -10.81 -11.70 -14.38
CA TYR A 8 -10.71 -11.01 -13.11
C TYR A 8 -9.27 -10.80 -12.65
N ASN A 9 -8.42 -11.82 -12.75
CA ASN A 9 -7.00 -11.72 -12.41
C ASN A 9 -6.28 -10.72 -13.32
N GLU A 10 -6.64 -10.67 -14.59
CA GLU A 10 -6.09 -9.73 -15.56
C GLU A 10 -6.52 -8.31 -15.24
N LEU A 11 -7.81 -8.09 -14.97
CA LEU A 11 -8.36 -6.80 -14.53
C LEU A 11 -7.74 -6.31 -13.21
N LEU A 12 -7.51 -7.21 -12.25
CA LEU A 12 -6.80 -6.89 -11.02
C LEU A 12 -5.34 -6.48 -11.29
N ARG A 13 -4.64 -7.19 -12.17
CA ARG A 13 -3.26 -6.88 -12.54
C ARG A 13 -3.16 -5.53 -13.24
N GLU A 14 -4.04 -5.25 -14.19
CA GLU A 14 -4.08 -3.96 -14.88
C GLU A 14 -4.32 -2.81 -13.90
N ARG A 15 -5.30 -2.95 -13.02
CA ARG A 15 -5.64 -1.92 -12.02
C ARG A 15 -4.58 -1.80 -10.93
N GLU A 16 -4.02 -2.92 -10.45
CA GLU A 16 -2.88 -2.90 -9.53
C GLU A 16 -1.68 -2.18 -10.16
N THR A 17 -1.43 -2.43 -11.45
CA THR A 17 -0.36 -1.77 -12.20
C THR A 17 -0.61 -0.28 -12.36
N ALA A 18 -1.82 0.13 -12.72
CA ALA A 18 -2.21 1.53 -12.84
C ALA A 18 -2.13 2.27 -11.49
N ILE A 19 -2.65 1.65 -10.43
CA ILE A 19 -2.57 2.16 -9.06
C ILE A 19 -1.09 2.26 -8.63
N ALA A 20 -0.29 1.21 -8.85
CA ALA A 20 1.13 1.20 -8.50
C ALA A 20 1.92 2.28 -9.28
N ALA A 21 1.59 2.51 -10.54
CA ALA A 21 2.21 3.57 -11.35
C ALA A 21 1.84 4.97 -10.82
N GLY A 22 0.58 5.21 -10.46
CA GLY A 22 0.12 6.47 -9.85
C GLY A 22 0.83 6.74 -8.51
N ILE A 23 0.94 5.72 -7.67
CA ILE A 23 1.67 5.76 -6.41
C ILE A 23 3.16 6.04 -6.64
N ALA A 24 3.80 5.31 -7.54
CA ALA A 24 5.21 5.50 -7.85
C ALA A 24 5.47 6.93 -8.32
N ALA A 25 4.61 7.50 -9.18
CA ALA A 25 4.72 8.86 -9.65
C ALA A 25 4.53 9.90 -8.53
N ALA A 26 3.58 9.69 -7.62
CA ALA A 26 3.36 10.58 -6.46
C ALA A 26 4.55 10.52 -5.49
N LEU A 27 5.05 9.33 -5.18
CA LEU A 27 6.23 9.14 -4.34
C LEU A 27 7.49 9.69 -5.01
N ASP A 28 7.66 9.54 -6.32
CA ASP A 28 8.80 10.11 -7.05
C ASP A 28 8.82 11.64 -6.96
N ARG A 29 7.66 12.30 -7.11
CA ARG A 29 7.56 13.75 -6.90
C ARG A 29 7.92 14.13 -5.47
N TYR A 30 7.34 13.47 -4.48
CA TYR A 30 7.63 13.69 -3.08
C TYR A 30 9.12 13.55 -2.77
N PHE A 31 9.75 12.45 -3.19
CA PHE A 31 11.18 12.20 -2.93
C PHE A 31 12.10 13.13 -3.72
N LYS A 32 11.70 13.55 -4.91
CA LYS A 32 12.45 14.54 -5.68
C LYS A 32 12.44 15.90 -4.97
N ASN A 33 11.29 16.31 -4.44
CA ASN A 33 11.17 17.55 -3.68
C ASN A 33 11.98 17.48 -2.37
N LEU A 34 11.86 16.36 -1.63
CA LEU A 34 12.64 16.12 -0.43
C LEU A 34 14.15 16.14 -0.71
N GLN A 35 14.60 15.50 -1.78
CA GLN A 35 16.00 15.48 -2.18
C GLN A 35 16.48 16.91 -2.53
N THR A 36 15.69 17.68 -3.27
CA THR A 36 16.02 19.05 -3.64
C THR A 36 16.15 19.93 -2.40
N ARG A 37 15.21 19.85 -1.46
CA ARG A 37 15.27 20.60 -0.19
C ARG A 37 16.51 20.23 0.63
N ILE A 38 16.77 18.94 0.86
CA ILE A 38 17.98 18.50 1.56
C ILE A 38 19.25 19.04 0.89
N LEU A 39 19.32 19.00 -0.45
CA LEU A 39 20.46 19.52 -1.18
C LEU A 39 20.61 21.03 -1.04
N THR A 40 19.51 21.77 -1.13
CA THR A 40 19.51 23.24 -1.00
C THR A 40 19.95 23.65 0.39
N GLU A 41 19.38 23.02 1.43
CA GLU A 41 19.76 23.30 2.83
C GLU A 41 21.22 22.94 3.12
N LEU A 42 21.70 21.78 2.67
CA LEU A 42 23.09 21.39 2.81
C LEU A 42 24.05 22.31 2.05
N GLN A 43 23.62 22.91 0.95
CA GLN A 43 24.44 23.86 0.17
C GLN A 43 24.43 25.28 0.78
N SER A 44 23.30 25.71 1.37
CA SER A 44 23.16 27.01 1.99
C SER A 44 23.89 27.12 3.32
N ASP A 45 24.01 26.02 4.09
CA ASP A 45 24.50 25.99 5.45
C ASP A 45 25.83 25.25 5.65
N LEU A 46 26.59 25.00 4.58
CA LEU A 46 27.94 24.43 4.74
C LEU A 46 28.85 25.24 5.67
N SER A 47 28.59 26.55 5.82
CA SER A 47 29.27 27.40 6.80
C SER A 47 28.79 27.23 8.25
N LEU A 48 27.57 26.72 8.44
CA LEU A 48 27.00 26.41 9.76
C LEU A 48 27.40 25.01 10.26
N LEU A 49 27.78 24.12 9.35
CA LEU A 49 28.22 22.75 9.65
C LEU A 49 29.57 22.68 10.36
N GLU A 50 30.36 23.75 10.36
CA GLU A 50 31.63 23.83 11.08
C GLU A 50 31.48 24.03 12.60
N GLY A 51 30.28 24.25 13.10
CA GLY A 51 30.10 24.72 14.46
C GLY A 51 29.40 23.83 15.48
N THR A 52 28.42 22.98 15.18
CA THR A 52 27.68 22.26 16.24
C THR A 52 26.81 21.09 15.72
N ALA A 53 27.27 19.87 15.89
CA ALA A 53 26.51 18.63 15.66
C ALA A 53 25.16 18.55 16.42
N ALA A 54 24.96 19.32 17.48
CA ALA A 54 23.73 19.32 18.27
C ALA A 54 22.59 20.14 17.66
N ARG A 55 22.86 21.22 16.95
CA ARG A 55 21.86 22.03 16.23
C ARG A 55 21.33 21.33 14.99
N GLU A 56 22.09 20.46 14.39
CA GLU A 56 21.75 19.75 13.16
C GLU A 56 20.64 18.74 13.35
N LEU A 57 20.54 18.11 14.53
CA LEU A 57 19.46 17.20 14.88
C LEU A 57 18.09 17.90 14.99
N GLU A 58 18.06 19.19 15.28
CA GLU A 58 16.83 19.99 15.35
C GLU A 58 16.36 20.48 13.98
N LEU A 59 17.26 20.65 13.00
CA LEU A 59 16.93 21.14 11.65
C LEU A 59 16.26 20.06 10.78
N ILE A 60 16.56 18.80 10.98
CA ILE A 60 16.07 17.71 10.13
C ILE A 60 14.54 17.53 10.18
N PRO A 61 13.84 17.68 11.33
CA PRO A 61 12.38 17.67 11.34
C PRO A 61 11.74 18.76 10.47
N HIS A 62 12.40 19.89 10.29
CA HIS A 62 11.93 21.00 9.45
C HIS A 62 12.22 20.81 7.95
N LEU A 63 13.08 19.84 7.60
CA LEU A 63 13.33 19.45 6.21
C LEU A 63 12.22 18.57 5.64
N LEU A 64 11.35 18.02 6.49
CA LEU A 64 10.17 17.29 6.03
C LEU A 64 9.10 18.30 5.64
N PRO A 65 8.72 18.35 4.36
CA PRO A 65 7.70 19.29 3.94
C PRO A 65 6.38 19.04 4.66
N ASP A 66 5.67 20.11 4.92
CA ASP A 66 4.28 20.10 5.37
C ASP A 66 3.32 19.73 4.19
N GLU A 67 3.83 18.96 3.24
CA GLU A 67 3.09 18.36 2.11
C GLU A 67 2.11 17.28 2.56
N SER A 68 1.86 17.26 3.87
CA SER A 68 0.99 16.29 4.52
C SER A 68 -0.41 16.25 3.92
N ASP A 69 -0.92 17.38 3.44
CA ASP A 69 -2.29 17.48 2.95
C ASP A 69 -2.43 17.02 1.50
N GLU A 70 -1.51 17.36 0.60
CA GLU A 70 -1.54 16.87 -0.79
C GLU A 70 -1.31 15.35 -0.86
N LEU A 71 -0.35 14.85 -0.09
CA LEU A 71 -0.09 13.42 0.00
C LEU A 71 -1.28 12.68 0.61
N LEU A 72 -1.89 13.25 1.65
CA LEU A 72 -3.10 12.68 2.28
C LEU A 72 -4.27 12.65 1.29
N GLN A 73 -4.49 13.72 0.52
CA GLN A 73 -5.53 13.78 -0.49
C GLN A 73 -5.29 12.73 -1.58
N THR A 74 -4.06 12.64 -2.10
CA THR A 74 -3.68 11.62 -3.09
C THR A 74 -3.95 10.21 -2.57
N PHE A 75 -3.67 9.97 -1.29
CA PHE A 75 -3.96 8.70 -0.63
C PHE A 75 -5.46 8.42 -0.49
N GLN A 76 -6.24 9.43 -0.12
CA GLN A 76 -7.69 9.30 0.01
C GLN A 76 -8.31 8.95 -1.34
N ASP A 77 -7.90 9.61 -2.40
CA ASP A 77 -8.39 9.38 -3.76
C ASP A 77 -8.04 7.96 -4.23
N LEU A 78 -6.82 7.53 -3.95
CA LEU A 78 -6.35 6.19 -4.27
C LEU A 78 -7.13 5.09 -3.52
N LEU A 79 -7.35 5.26 -2.23
CA LEU A 79 -8.10 4.32 -1.41
C LEU A 79 -9.59 4.33 -1.82
N GLN A 80 -10.15 5.49 -2.18
CA GLN A 80 -11.50 5.59 -2.72
C GLN A 80 -11.62 4.82 -4.03
N GLN A 81 -10.66 4.96 -4.94
CA GLN A 81 -10.61 4.22 -6.20
C GLN A 81 -10.48 2.71 -5.96
N SER A 82 -9.61 2.29 -5.05
CA SER A 82 -9.44 0.89 -4.66
C SER A 82 -10.73 0.31 -4.06
N THR A 83 -11.41 1.09 -3.22
CA THR A 83 -12.72 0.74 -2.63
C THR A 83 -13.77 0.51 -3.72
N THR A 84 -13.89 1.44 -4.66
CA THR A 84 -14.84 1.34 -5.79
C THR A 84 -14.54 0.11 -6.64
N THR A 85 -13.26 -0.15 -6.91
CA THR A 85 -12.81 -1.35 -7.62
C THR A 85 -13.20 -2.62 -6.88
N GLY A 86 -12.95 -2.67 -5.56
CA GLY A 86 -13.29 -3.82 -4.73
C GLY A 86 -14.80 -4.11 -4.73
N LEU A 87 -15.66 -3.08 -4.69
CA LEU A 87 -17.11 -3.24 -4.80
C LEU A 87 -17.53 -3.77 -6.16
N ALA A 88 -16.99 -3.21 -7.25
CA ALA A 88 -17.32 -3.65 -8.61
C ALA A 88 -16.94 -5.12 -8.83
N LEU A 89 -15.76 -5.51 -8.39
CA LEU A 89 -15.29 -6.89 -8.48
C LEU A 89 -16.12 -7.84 -7.62
N ALA A 90 -16.49 -7.43 -6.41
CA ALA A 90 -17.35 -8.23 -5.54
C ALA A 90 -18.72 -8.45 -6.17
N ALA A 91 -19.28 -7.43 -6.83
CA ALA A 91 -20.56 -7.55 -7.55
C ALA A 91 -20.46 -8.55 -8.70
N GLU A 92 -19.41 -8.45 -9.55
CA GLU A 92 -19.18 -9.38 -10.65
C GLU A 92 -19.03 -10.84 -10.16
N LEU A 93 -18.18 -11.07 -9.16
CA LEU A 93 -17.97 -12.39 -8.59
C LEU A 93 -19.21 -12.98 -7.90
N SER A 94 -20.15 -12.11 -7.51
CA SER A 94 -21.38 -12.55 -6.83
C SER A 94 -22.52 -12.93 -7.80
N LYS A 95 -22.43 -12.59 -9.09
CA LYS A 95 -23.47 -12.89 -10.09
C LYS A 95 -23.93 -14.35 -10.09
N PRO A 96 -23.06 -15.35 -9.94
CA PRO A 96 -23.49 -16.76 -9.89
C PRO A 96 -24.30 -17.14 -8.65
N VAL A 97 -24.19 -16.36 -7.56
CA VAL A 97 -24.79 -16.69 -6.24
C VAL A 97 -25.86 -15.70 -5.80
N VAL A 98 -25.92 -14.53 -6.40
CA VAL A 98 -26.88 -13.46 -6.05
C VAL A 98 -27.56 -12.95 -7.31
N SER A 99 -28.85 -13.24 -7.47
CA SER A 99 -29.63 -12.85 -8.64
C SER A 99 -29.92 -11.35 -8.72
N SER A 100 -30.04 -10.68 -7.58
CA SER A 100 -30.32 -9.24 -7.48
C SER A 100 -29.49 -8.64 -6.35
N PRO A 101 -28.23 -8.26 -6.63
CA PRO A 101 -27.36 -7.73 -5.60
C PRO A 101 -27.81 -6.35 -5.12
N VAL A 102 -27.78 -6.16 -3.81
CA VAL A 102 -28.01 -4.84 -3.20
C VAL A 102 -26.77 -4.00 -3.42
N ALA A 103 -26.96 -2.77 -3.89
CA ALA A 103 -25.87 -1.81 -4.04
C ALA A 103 -25.32 -1.41 -2.66
N VAL A 104 -24.00 -1.44 -2.56
CA VAL A 104 -23.29 -1.12 -1.31
C VAL A 104 -22.47 0.14 -1.50
N THR A 105 -22.59 1.04 -0.55
CA THR A 105 -21.78 2.26 -0.48
C THR A 105 -20.88 2.20 0.75
N ILE A 106 -19.60 2.36 0.56
CA ILE A 106 -18.65 2.50 1.65
C ILE A 106 -18.62 3.98 2.08
N PRO A 107 -18.86 4.28 3.38
CA PRO A 107 -18.81 5.66 3.84
C PRO A 107 -17.46 6.32 3.60
N LYS A 108 -17.45 7.54 3.07
CA LYS A 108 -16.22 8.32 2.86
C LYS A 108 -15.38 8.44 4.13
N ALA A 109 -16.04 8.52 5.31
CA ALA A 109 -15.35 8.54 6.60
C ALA A 109 -14.52 7.28 6.88
N ALA A 110 -14.96 6.10 6.42
CA ALA A 110 -14.18 4.87 6.55
C ALA A 110 -12.92 4.90 5.70
N VAL A 111 -13.03 5.36 4.45
CA VAL A 111 -11.89 5.56 3.54
C VAL A 111 -10.91 6.58 4.12
N ALA A 112 -11.40 7.71 4.60
CA ALA A 112 -10.58 8.75 5.23
C ALA A 112 -9.88 8.24 6.52
N SER A 113 -10.54 7.38 7.29
CA SER A 113 -9.92 6.75 8.47
C SER A 113 -8.77 5.85 8.07
N GLN A 114 -8.93 5.05 7.02
CA GLN A 114 -7.87 4.18 6.51
C GLN A 114 -6.70 4.98 5.94
N ALA A 115 -6.97 6.09 5.24
CA ALA A 115 -5.95 7.00 4.74
C ALA A 115 -5.10 7.59 5.88
N ARG A 116 -5.72 7.95 7.01
CA ARG A 116 -4.99 8.41 8.20
C ARG A 116 -4.06 7.34 8.80
N VAL A 117 -4.47 6.07 8.77
CA VAL A 117 -3.61 4.96 9.20
C VAL A 117 -2.40 4.81 8.28
N ALA A 118 -2.62 4.81 6.96
CA ALA A 118 -1.56 4.75 5.97
C ALA A 118 -0.57 5.92 6.10
N ARG A 119 -1.09 7.14 6.30
CA ARG A 119 -0.28 8.34 6.58
C ARG A 119 0.64 8.14 7.78
N ARG A 120 0.12 7.60 8.89
CA ARG A 120 0.92 7.35 10.10
C ARG A 120 2.14 6.46 9.81
N TYR A 121 1.97 5.40 9.03
CA TYR A 121 3.10 4.55 8.61
C TYR A 121 4.13 5.31 7.78
N LEU A 122 3.68 6.20 6.91
CA LEU A 122 4.60 7.04 6.11
C LEU A 122 5.35 8.04 6.99
N GLU A 123 4.68 8.66 7.96
CA GLU A 123 5.30 9.57 8.93
C GLU A 123 6.35 8.84 9.78
N GLU A 124 6.07 7.62 10.23
CA GLU A 124 7.03 6.80 10.96
C GLU A 124 8.26 6.47 10.09
N HIS A 125 8.06 6.12 8.82
CA HIS A 125 9.15 5.86 7.89
C HIS A 125 9.96 7.13 7.57
N SER A 126 9.30 8.27 7.42
CA SER A 126 9.95 9.56 7.21
C SER A 126 10.78 9.98 8.42
N ARG A 127 10.24 9.78 9.62
CA ARG A 127 10.99 10.04 10.88
C ARG A 127 12.22 9.14 11.00
N ALA A 128 12.08 7.84 10.71
CA ALA A 128 13.20 6.91 10.70
C ALA A 128 14.27 7.28 9.66
N PHE A 129 13.84 7.81 8.51
CA PHE A 129 14.76 8.36 7.50
C PHE A 129 15.48 9.59 8.02
N SER A 130 14.79 10.55 8.64
CA SER A 130 15.38 11.78 9.18
C SER A 130 16.47 11.46 10.21
N VAL A 131 16.21 10.56 11.14
CA VAL A 131 17.20 10.09 12.13
C VAL A 131 18.40 9.43 11.45
N ALA A 132 18.18 8.58 10.45
CA ALA A 132 19.27 7.94 9.71
C ALA A 132 20.08 8.94 8.88
N ALA A 133 19.42 9.95 8.29
CA ALA A 133 20.09 11.02 7.54
C ALA A 133 20.98 11.88 8.44
N ALA A 134 20.47 12.26 9.63
CA ALA A 134 21.26 12.96 10.64
C ALA A 134 22.52 12.18 11.02
N GLY A 135 22.37 10.88 11.28
CA GLY A 135 23.52 10.02 11.60
C GLY A 135 24.56 9.94 10.47
N ILE A 136 24.10 9.85 9.21
CA ILE A 136 24.99 9.83 8.03
C ILE A 136 25.77 11.16 7.93
N ILE A 137 25.08 12.29 8.11
CA ILE A 137 25.70 13.61 8.03
C ILE A 137 26.71 13.78 9.15
N ALA A 138 26.33 13.54 10.41
CA ALA A 138 27.18 13.67 11.57
C ALA A 138 28.44 12.77 11.48
N GLN A 139 28.27 11.51 11.10
CA GLN A 139 29.40 10.59 10.91
C GLN A 139 30.32 11.07 9.78
N SER A 140 29.76 11.48 8.66
CA SER A 140 30.55 11.92 7.50
C SER A 140 31.35 13.18 7.80
N LEU A 141 30.82 14.11 8.59
CA LEU A 141 31.52 15.29 9.06
C LEU A 141 32.68 14.91 9.99
N ALA A 142 32.43 14.01 10.95
CA ALA A 142 33.48 13.51 11.86
C ALA A 142 34.63 12.80 11.11
N GLU A 143 34.30 12.10 10.02
CA GLU A 143 35.26 11.41 9.14
C GLU A 143 35.85 12.33 8.06
N GLN A 144 35.51 13.60 8.04
CA GLN A 144 35.94 14.61 7.03
C GLN A 144 35.62 14.17 5.57
N ARG A 145 34.48 13.48 5.39
CA ARG A 145 34.05 13.02 4.06
C ARG A 145 33.45 14.16 3.25
N GLY A 146 33.80 14.22 1.97
CA GLY A 146 33.24 15.22 1.08
C GLY A 146 31.73 15.07 0.83
N ILE A 147 31.06 16.18 0.48
CA ILE A 147 29.64 16.28 0.22
C ILE A 147 29.11 15.21 -0.76
N THR A 148 29.90 14.84 -1.78
CA THR A 148 29.54 13.81 -2.76
C THR A 148 29.33 12.44 -2.09
N ALA A 149 30.12 12.09 -1.09
CA ALA A 149 29.97 10.85 -0.35
C ALA A 149 28.71 10.87 0.54
N ILE A 150 28.45 11.99 1.20
CA ILE A 150 27.23 12.22 2.00
C ILE A 150 25.99 12.04 1.12
N LEU A 151 25.96 12.70 -0.05
CA LEU A 151 24.84 12.62 -0.98
C LEU A 151 24.61 11.21 -1.53
N LYS A 152 25.67 10.45 -1.77
CA LYS A 152 25.57 9.04 -2.20
C LYS A 152 24.89 8.18 -1.13
N ASP A 153 25.26 8.34 0.12
CA ASP A 153 24.68 7.57 1.21
C ASP A 153 23.23 7.99 1.51
N LEU A 154 22.92 9.27 1.46
CA LEU A 154 21.56 9.78 1.57
C LEU A 154 20.66 9.25 0.45
N LYS A 155 21.12 9.23 -0.80
CA LYS A 155 20.38 8.64 -1.93
C LYS A 155 20.07 7.17 -1.71
N LYS A 156 21.01 6.40 -1.17
CA LYS A 156 20.78 4.99 -0.83
C LYS A 156 19.69 4.82 0.22
N LYS A 157 19.66 5.67 1.25
CA LYS A 157 18.61 5.65 2.28
C LYS A 157 17.25 6.08 1.74
N LEU A 158 17.20 7.13 0.90
CA LEU A 158 15.99 7.57 0.20
C LEU A 158 15.37 6.45 -0.66
N LYS A 159 16.21 5.70 -1.37
CA LYS A 159 15.73 4.53 -2.14
C LYS A 159 15.04 3.49 -1.24
N THR A 160 15.60 3.23 -0.07
CA THR A 160 15.00 2.31 0.90
C THR A 160 13.65 2.84 1.41
N LEU A 161 13.56 4.13 1.71
CA LEU A 161 12.32 4.77 2.13
C LEU A 161 11.24 4.67 1.06
N LYS A 162 11.60 4.98 -0.21
CA LYS A 162 10.70 4.86 -1.35
C LYS A 162 10.09 3.45 -1.44
N VAL A 163 10.93 2.40 -1.42
CA VAL A 163 10.47 1.01 -1.49
C VAL A 163 9.51 0.67 -0.34
N ARG A 164 9.82 1.09 0.89
CA ARG A 164 8.95 0.86 2.05
C ARG A 164 7.61 1.58 1.91
N SER A 165 7.64 2.81 1.42
CA SER A 165 6.42 3.59 1.19
C SER A 165 5.54 2.95 0.12
N GLU A 166 6.11 2.46 -0.97
CA GLU A 166 5.38 1.71 -2.01
C GLU A 166 4.68 0.47 -1.44
N VAL A 167 5.37 -0.28 -0.55
CA VAL A 167 4.78 -1.44 0.13
C VAL A 167 3.58 -1.05 0.99
N VAL A 168 3.68 0.03 1.76
CA VAL A 168 2.57 0.52 2.60
C VAL A 168 1.38 0.87 1.73
N VAL A 169 1.60 1.68 0.70
CA VAL A 169 0.52 2.16 -0.16
C VAL A 169 -0.18 1.02 -0.87
N ARG A 170 0.57 0.10 -1.46
CA ARG A 170 0.01 -1.08 -2.12
C ARG A 170 -0.81 -1.93 -1.13
N THR A 171 -0.28 -2.16 0.05
CA THR A 171 -0.95 -2.97 1.07
C THR A 171 -2.26 -2.34 1.52
N GLU A 172 -2.29 -1.04 1.78
CA GLU A 172 -3.50 -0.33 2.21
C GLU A 172 -4.54 -0.21 1.08
N SER A 173 -4.11 -0.06 -0.18
CA SER A 173 -5.00 -0.08 -1.34
C SER A 173 -5.70 -1.44 -1.50
N LEU A 174 -4.95 -2.54 -1.42
CA LEU A 174 -5.51 -3.89 -1.49
C LEU A 174 -6.43 -4.19 -0.30
N LYS A 175 -6.10 -3.68 0.89
CA LYS A 175 -6.94 -3.78 2.07
C LYS A 175 -8.26 -3.00 1.91
N ALA A 176 -8.23 -1.82 1.30
CA ALA A 176 -9.43 -1.05 0.99
C ALA A 176 -10.35 -1.82 0.05
N ALA A 177 -9.82 -2.40 -1.02
CA ALA A 177 -10.57 -3.23 -1.97
C ALA A 177 -11.12 -4.49 -1.30
N GLY A 178 -10.32 -5.20 -0.51
CA GLY A 178 -10.74 -6.41 0.22
C GLY A 178 -11.82 -6.15 1.26
N ASN A 179 -11.72 -5.06 2.00
CA ASN A 179 -12.73 -4.64 2.96
C ASN A 179 -14.05 -4.26 2.27
N ALA A 180 -13.98 -3.58 1.14
CA ALA A 180 -15.13 -3.23 0.32
C ALA A 180 -15.84 -4.49 -0.21
N ALA A 181 -15.11 -5.44 -0.74
CA ALA A 181 -15.63 -6.73 -1.18
C ALA A 181 -16.30 -7.49 -0.02
N THR A 182 -15.66 -7.57 1.13
CA THR A 182 -16.21 -8.22 2.33
C THR A 182 -17.51 -7.56 2.78
N SER A 183 -17.58 -6.21 2.75
CA SER A 183 -18.78 -5.46 3.08
C SER A 183 -19.91 -5.73 2.09
N PHE A 184 -19.60 -5.83 0.80
CA PHE A 184 -20.54 -6.19 -0.24
C PHE A 184 -21.11 -7.60 0.00
N TYR A 185 -20.27 -8.57 0.29
CA TYR A 185 -20.69 -9.94 0.57
C TYR A 185 -21.58 -10.02 1.79
N ALA A 186 -21.24 -9.31 2.88
CA ALA A 186 -22.04 -9.27 4.08
C ALA A 186 -23.46 -8.72 3.84
N GLN A 187 -23.58 -7.60 3.11
CA GLN A 187 -24.86 -6.97 2.81
C GLN A 187 -25.72 -7.77 1.84
N ASN A 188 -25.09 -8.60 1.00
CA ASN A 188 -25.78 -9.50 0.08
C ASN A 188 -25.96 -10.93 0.65
N ASN A 189 -25.86 -11.10 2.00
CA ASN A 189 -26.08 -12.37 2.71
C ASN A 189 -25.17 -13.52 2.30
N ILE A 190 -24.03 -13.25 1.69
CA ILE A 190 -23.01 -14.27 1.38
C ILE A 190 -22.33 -14.65 2.69
N LYS A 191 -22.42 -15.92 3.05
CA LYS A 191 -21.91 -16.45 4.33
C LYS A 191 -20.56 -17.13 4.22
N LEU A 192 -20.24 -17.64 3.04
CA LEU A 192 -19.03 -18.41 2.76
C LEU A 192 -18.25 -17.76 1.61
N VAL A 193 -16.95 -17.77 1.74
CA VAL A 193 -16.01 -17.25 0.74
C VAL A 193 -14.88 -18.25 0.51
N VAL A 194 -14.37 -18.28 -0.70
CA VAL A 194 -13.18 -19.02 -1.09
C VAL A 194 -11.99 -18.08 -1.11
N TYR A 195 -10.87 -18.53 -0.61
CA TYR A 195 -9.61 -17.80 -0.68
C TYR A 195 -8.89 -18.10 -1.99
N TYR A 196 -8.66 -17.09 -2.80
CA TYR A 196 -7.90 -17.17 -4.03
C TYR A 196 -6.52 -16.54 -3.84
N ALA A 197 -5.48 -17.37 -4.04
CA ALA A 197 -4.11 -16.86 -4.14
C ALA A 197 -3.81 -16.51 -5.59
N THR A 198 -3.21 -15.36 -5.82
CA THR A 198 -2.72 -14.99 -7.16
C THR A 198 -1.64 -16.00 -7.57
N ALA A 199 -1.82 -16.66 -8.70
CA ALA A 199 -0.90 -17.71 -9.17
C ALA A 199 0.28 -17.05 -9.90
N ASP A 200 1.34 -16.71 -9.16
CA ASP A 200 2.61 -16.25 -9.71
C ASP A 200 3.80 -16.58 -8.77
N ASP A 201 5.01 -16.33 -9.26
CA ASP A 201 6.29 -16.59 -8.57
C ASP A 201 6.48 -15.77 -7.28
N ARG A 202 5.70 -14.69 -7.09
CA ARG A 202 5.73 -13.83 -5.90
C ARG A 202 4.74 -14.27 -4.83
N THR A 203 3.92 -15.28 -5.09
CA THR A 203 2.93 -15.76 -4.13
C THR A 203 3.62 -16.63 -3.07
N CYS A 204 3.50 -16.22 -1.81
CA CYS A 204 4.16 -16.91 -0.72
C CYS A 204 3.50 -18.27 -0.42
N ALA A 205 4.29 -19.21 0.11
CA ALA A 205 3.82 -20.54 0.49
C ALA A 205 2.61 -20.51 1.45
N PHE A 206 2.54 -19.49 2.29
CA PHE A 206 1.42 -19.28 3.21
C PHE A 206 0.11 -19.00 2.47
N CYS A 207 0.13 -18.14 1.47
CA CYS A 207 -1.04 -17.85 0.64
C CYS A 207 -1.44 -19.05 -0.23
N ILE A 208 -0.45 -19.77 -0.77
CA ILE A 208 -0.68 -21.01 -1.53
C ILE A 208 -1.40 -22.05 -0.65
N ALA A 209 -0.99 -22.19 0.62
CA ALA A 209 -1.62 -23.13 1.55
C ALA A 209 -3.09 -22.79 1.88
N TYR A 210 -3.54 -21.56 1.63
CA TYR A 210 -4.94 -21.14 1.80
C TYR A 210 -5.74 -21.18 0.50
N ALA A 211 -5.08 -21.26 -0.64
CA ALA A 211 -5.73 -21.28 -1.94
C ALA A 211 -6.78 -22.39 -2.04
N GLY A 212 -7.97 -22.04 -2.51
CA GLY A 212 -9.11 -22.95 -2.66
C GLY A 212 -9.84 -23.33 -1.35
N LYS A 213 -9.37 -22.89 -0.18
CA LYS A 213 -10.06 -23.15 1.08
C LYS A 213 -11.28 -22.25 1.25
N VAL A 214 -12.35 -22.84 1.78
CA VAL A 214 -13.61 -22.16 2.09
C VAL A 214 -13.59 -21.68 3.53
N PHE A 215 -14.02 -20.44 3.74
CA PHE A 215 -14.08 -19.80 5.04
C PHE A 215 -15.47 -19.17 5.27
N LYS A 216 -15.87 -19.07 6.53
CA LYS A 216 -16.95 -18.17 6.90
C LYS A 216 -16.52 -16.73 6.61
N LEU A 217 -17.44 -15.92 6.11
CA LEU A 217 -17.19 -14.51 5.90
C LEU A 217 -16.73 -13.84 7.22
N GLY A 218 -15.64 -13.09 7.16
CA GLY A 218 -15.01 -12.49 8.33
C GLY A 218 -14.00 -13.38 9.08
N ALA A 219 -13.91 -14.68 8.79
CA ALA A 219 -12.93 -15.57 9.41
C ALA A 219 -11.52 -15.42 8.82
N VAL A 220 -11.42 -14.85 7.63
CA VAL A 220 -10.17 -14.57 6.94
C VAL A 220 -10.22 -13.20 6.30
N HIS A 221 -9.10 -12.49 6.29
CA HIS A 221 -8.96 -11.17 5.68
C HIS A 221 -7.88 -11.17 4.61
N VAL A 222 -8.05 -10.32 3.62
CA VAL A 222 -7.05 -10.04 2.59
C VAL A 222 -6.83 -8.51 2.52
N PRO A 223 -5.57 -8.06 2.38
CA PRO A 223 -4.30 -8.81 2.35
C PRO A 223 -3.94 -9.40 3.73
N ARG A 224 -3.22 -10.53 3.74
CA ARG A 224 -2.76 -11.20 4.97
C ARG A 224 -1.38 -10.73 5.43
N HIS A 225 -0.60 -10.18 4.55
CA HIS A 225 0.75 -9.67 4.78
C HIS A 225 1.05 -8.53 3.79
N PRO A 226 2.08 -7.73 4.01
CA PRO A 226 2.51 -6.72 3.04
C PRO A 226 2.70 -7.31 1.64
N ASN A 227 2.25 -6.58 0.62
CA ASN A 227 2.27 -6.99 -0.79
C ASN A 227 1.45 -8.27 -1.14
N CYS A 228 0.59 -8.73 -0.26
CA CYS A 228 -0.34 -9.83 -0.57
C CYS A 228 -1.35 -9.38 -1.63
N ARG A 229 -1.54 -10.18 -2.69
CA ARG A 229 -2.45 -9.90 -3.82
C ARG A 229 -3.62 -10.88 -3.92
N CYS A 230 -3.82 -11.64 -2.85
CA CYS A 230 -4.92 -12.60 -2.77
C CYS A 230 -6.26 -11.88 -2.58
N TYR A 231 -7.33 -12.57 -2.91
CA TYR A 231 -8.69 -12.05 -2.78
C TYR A 231 -9.65 -13.12 -2.28
N LEU A 232 -10.84 -12.69 -1.89
CA LEU A 232 -11.94 -13.56 -1.50
C LEU A 232 -13.03 -13.48 -2.56
N ALA A 233 -13.57 -14.65 -2.95
CA ALA A 233 -14.74 -14.72 -3.81
C ALA A 233 -15.88 -15.47 -3.09
N PRO A 234 -17.15 -15.20 -3.43
CA PRO A 234 -18.26 -15.95 -2.88
C PRO A 234 -18.12 -17.45 -3.15
N TYR A 235 -18.38 -18.24 -2.13
CA TYR A 235 -18.54 -19.70 -2.31
C TYR A 235 -20.00 -20.00 -2.61
N SER A 236 -20.26 -20.65 -3.74
CA SER A 236 -21.54 -21.29 -3.99
C SER A 236 -21.37 -22.79 -4.01
N ASN A 237 -22.37 -23.51 -3.51
CA ASN A 237 -22.35 -24.97 -3.54
C ASN A 237 -22.35 -25.54 -4.98
N ASP A 238 -22.46 -24.67 -5.98
CA ASP A 238 -22.40 -25.03 -7.39
C ASP A 238 -21.75 -23.98 -8.30
N PRO A 239 -20.51 -23.52 -8.02
CA PRO A 239 -19.80 -22.67 -8.99
C PRO A 239 -19.08 -23.47 -10.08
N PHE A 240 -18.95 -24.79 -9.94
CA PHE A 240 -18.13 -25.63 -10.83
C PHE A 240 -18.81 -26.95 -11.22
N GLY A 241 -20.15 -27.05 -11.07
CA GLY A 241 -20.81 -28.30 -11.38
C GLY A 241 -20.07 -29.49 -10.79
N LYS A 242 -20.28 -29.77 -9.51
CA LYS A 242 -19.78 -30.95 -8.82
C LYS A 242 -18.27 -31.13 -8.75
N LYS A 243 -17.63 -30.55 -7.74
CA LYS A 243 -16.60 -31.25 -6.97
C LYS A 243 -16.77 -30.87 -5.50
N GLU A 244 -17.38 -31.77 -4.72
CA GLU A 244 -17.18 -31.82 -3.28
C GLU A 244 -15.69 -31.92 -3.05
N ILE A 245 -15.09 -30.83 -2.53
CA ILE A 245 -13.76 -30.94 -1.98
C ILE A 245 -13.92 -31.66 -0.67
N GLY A 246 -13.53 -32.91 -0.69
CA GLY A 246 -13.58 -33.83 0.44
C GLY A 246 -13.04 -33.22 1.72
N ARG A 247 -13.64 -33.65 2.81
CA ARG A 247 -13.42 -33.31 4.21
C ARG A 247 -11.96 -33.31 4.64
#